data_03b841148f0c084acfc4979e724c8162
#
_entry.id   03b841148f0c084acfc4979e724c8162
#
_cell.length_a   1.000
_cell.length_b   1.000
_cell.length_c   1.000
_cell.angle_alpha   90.00
_cell.angle_beta   90.00
_cell.angle_gamma   90.00
#
_symmetry.space_group_name_H-M   'P 1'
#
loop_
_entity.id
_entity.type
_entity.pdbx_description
1 polymer ?
#
loop_
_entity_poly.entity_id
_entity_poly.type
_entity_poly.pdbx_seq_one_letter_code
_entity_poly.pdbx_strand_id
1 'polypeptide(L)'
;EWFDSHTLATIALSFKHNLKSTLTDIGAGEEYKIYFQLAVTNWWVGKGDISRKMFLDLVHNNQHELSDYYARLINKNIKQLHRYPHPHFKYTTLDHSNLKYKFKDSKLVKSNYSQTYQDMFVLAALNGKKNGTYLEIGASDPEYGNNTMLLEEKFGWTGMSVEILEHEVEKFKKVRKNPIHLGDATKINYWRFIKMSGFSKNIDYLQLDCDPPSVTYDILTKIPFDEYKFAVITYEHDHYADETSSYRDKSRKYLESKGYKLVVSNISPDDNSPFEDWWVHPDLVDLDTINKLSSIDEETKNAEVYMLGLS
;
A
#
# COMPACT_ATOMS: atom_id res chain seq x y z
N GLU A 1 14.96 -0.31 11.43
CA GLU A 1 13.90 -0.46 12.45
C GLU A 1 13.44 -1.93 12.59
N TRP A 2 12.94 -2.60 11.54
CA TRP A 2 12.53 -4.02 11.62
C TRP A 2 13.72 -4.96 11.91
N PHE A 3 14.89 -4.70 11.34
CA PHE A 3 16.10 -5.47 11.61
C PHE A 3 16.57 -5.32 13.06
N ASP A 4 16.48 -4.13 13.63
CA ASP A 4 16.85 -3.87 15.03
C ASP A 4 15.85 -4.58 15.96
N SER A 5 14.56 -4.45 15.71
CA SER A 5 13.51 -5.17 16.45
C SER A 5 13.67 -6.69 16.36
N HIS A 6 13.99 -7.22 15.17
CA HIS A 6 14.27 -8.65 14.99
C HIS A 6 15.49 -9.09 15.79
N THR A 7 16.57 -8.31 15.77
CA THR A 7 17.80 -8.59 16.51
C THR A 7 17.53 -8.61 18.01
N LEU A 8 16.82 -7.60 18.54
CA LEU A 8 16.45 -7.53 19.95
C LEU A 8 15.55 -8.68 20.37
N ALA A 9 14.55 -9.03 19.58
CA ALA A 9 13.67 -10.17 19.89
C ALA A 9 14.40 -11.52 19.85
N THR A 10 15.37 -11.67 18.93
CA THR A 10 16.22 -12.87 18.82
C THR A 10 17.13 -12.99 20.06
N ILE A 11 17.75 -11.88 20.47
CA ILE A 11 18.58 -11.82 21.68
C ILE A 11 17.72 -12.15 22.90
N ALA A 12 16.56 -11.51 23.06
CA ALA A 12 15.65 -11.76 24.17
C ALA A 12 15.27 -13.26 24.26
N LEU A 13 14.95 -13.89 23.13
CA LEU A 13 14.61 -15.33 23.10
C LEU A 13 15.81 -16.20 23.46
N SER A 14 17.05 -15.83 23.07
CA SER A 14 18.25 -16.60 23.41
C SER A 14 18.57 -16.61 24.91
N PHE A 15 18.12 -15.57 25.64
CA PHE A 15 18.27 -15.47 27.08
C PHE A 15 17.13 -16.12 27.88
N LYS A 16 16.15 -16.73 27.20
CA LYS A 16 14.95 -17.36 27.81
C LYS A 16 15.25 -18.23 29.01
N HIS A 17 16.34 -19.00 29.00
CA HIS A 17 16.71 -19.90 30.10
C HIS A 17 17.33 -19.16 31.30
N ASN A 18 17.79 -17.90 31.13
CA ASN A 18 18.40 -17.09 32.17
C ASN A 18 17.46 -16.02 32.73
N LEU A 19 16.29 -15.80 32.10
CA LEU A 19 15.36 -14.72 32.43
C LEU A 19 14.48 -15.00 33.65
N LYS A 20 14.54 -16.19 34.24
CA LYS A 20 13.70 -16.54 35.41
C LYS A 20 13.95 -15.72 36.67
N SER A 21 14.96 -14.82 36.67
CA SER A 21 15.32 -14.09 37.89
C SER A 21 15.42 -12.57 37.80
N THR A 22 15.26 -11.92 36.62
CA THR A 22 15.63 -10.49 36.50
C THR A 22 14.63 -9.60 35.75
N LEU A 23 13.61 -10.13 35.11
CA LEU A 23 12.58 -9.31 34.46
C LEU A 23 11.25 -9.47 35.20
N THR A 24 11.10 -8.67 36.24
CA THR A 24 9.90 -8.63 37.12
C THR A 24 8.64 -8.09 36.43
N ASP A 25 8.73 -7.57 35.21
CA ASP A 25 7.61 -6.98 34.48
C ASP A 25 7.09 -7.83 33.30
N ILE A 26 7.80 -8.87 32.88
CA ILE A 26 7.24 -9.92 32.03
C ILE A 26 6.84 -11.05 32.96
N GLY A 27 5.58 -11.12 33.35
CA GLY A 27 5.06 -12.16 34.25
C GLY A 27 5.45 -13.55 33.76
N ALA A 28 5.71 -14.46 34.68
CA ALA A 28 5.87 -15.87 34.35
C ALA A 28 4.64 -16.32 33.59
N GLY A 29 4.79 -16.78 32.33
CA GLY A 29 3.70 -17.14 31.44
C GLY A 29 3.48 -16.19 30.24
N GLU A 30 4.24 -15.08 30.10
CA GLU A 30 4.09 -14.16 28.95
C GLU A 30 5.20 -14.30 27.89
N GLU A 31 5.93 -15.39 27.89
CA GLU A 31 6.99 -15.68 26.90
C GLU A 31 6.45 -15.67 25.47
N TYR A 32 5.18 -15.96 25.27
CA TYR A 32 4.51 -15.92 23.98
C TYR A 32 4.55 -14.50 23.35
N LYS A 33 4.65 -13.42 24.14
CA LYS A 33 4.76 -12.05 23.61
C LYS A 33 6.07 -11.82 22.85
N ILE A 34 7.19 -12.35 23.41
CA ILE A 34 8.50 -12.28 22.73
C ILE A 34 8.47 -13.12 21.45
N TYR A 35 7.87 -14.32 21.56
CA TYR A 35 7.75 -15.23 20.43
C TYR A 35 6.85 -14.63 19.32
N PHE A 36 5.74 -13.98 19.71
CA PHE A 36 4.88 -13.22 18.80
C PHE A 36 5.64 -12.11 18.11
N GLN A 37 6.38 -11.27 18.85
CA GLN A 37 7.18 -10.19 18.30
C GLN A 37 8.24 -10.70 17.32
N LEU A 38 8.87 -11.84 17.63
CA LEU A 38 9.82 -12.46 16.72
C LEU A 38 9.13 -13.02 15.46
N ALA A 39 7.93 -13.56 15.59
CA ALA A 39 7.14 -14.00 14.44
C ALA A 39 6.82 -12.83 13.50
N VAL A 40 6.38 -11.68 14.05
CA VAL A 40 6.13 -10.46 13.27
C VAL A 40 7.39 -9.98 12.59
N THR A 41 8.48 -9.82 13.32
CA THR A 41 9.74 -9.27 12.77
C THR A 41 10.40 -10.21 11.77
N ASN A 42 10.28 -11.54 11.93
CA ASN A 42 10.72 -12.50 10.90
C ASN A 42 10.02 -12.27 9.56
N TRP A 43 8.74 -11.89 9.56
CA TRP A 43 8.04 -11.53 8.34
C TRP A 43 8.72 -10.35 7.63
N TRP A 44 8.93 -9.25 8.35
CA TRP A 44 9.47 -8.02 7.78
C TRP A 44 10.96 -8.07 7.42
N VAL A 45 11.73 -9.02 7.96
CA VAL A 45 13.16 -9.22 7.60
C VAL A 45 13.37 -10.35 6.57
N GLY A 46 12.32 -10.79 5.89
CA GLY A 46 12.47 -11.73 4.79
C GLY A 46 12.41 -13.21 5.17
N LYS A 47 12.03 -13.55 6.38
CA LYS A 47 11.97 -14.93 6.87
C LYS A 47 10.53 -15.41 7.02
N GLY A 48 9.72 -15.26 5.95
CA GLY A 48 8.28 -15.50 5.97
C GLY A 48 7.88 -16.91 6.37
N ASP A 49 8.63 -17.94 5.94
CA ASP A 49 8.34 -19.32 6.32
C ASP A 49 8.57 -19.56 7.81
N ILE A 50 9.61 -18.93 8.38
CA ILE A 50 9.86 -18.97 9.83
C ILE A 50 8.75 -18.23 10.58
N SER A 51 8.38 -17.05 10.12
CA SER A 51 7.26 -16.28 10.68
C SER A 51 5.98 -17.10 10.71
N ARG A 52 5.61 -17.68 9.57
CA ARG A 52 4.43 -18.53 9.41
C ARG A 52 4.42 -19.71 10.38
N LYS A 53 5.54 -20.41 10.46
CA LYS A 53 5.71 -21.52 11.40
C LYS A 53 5.54 -21.06 12.84
N MET A 54 6.16 -19.94 13.22
CA MET A 54 6.06 -19.39 14.58
C MET A 54 4.63 -18.99 14.95
N PHE A 55 3.87 -18.39 14.04
CA PHE A 55 2.46 -18.08 14.29
C PHE A 55 1.62 -19.35 14.48
N LEU A 56 1.86 -20.39 13.68
CA LEU A 56 1.17 -21.67 13.84
C LEU A 56 1.54 -22.35 15.16
N ASP A 57 2.81 -22.31 15.55
CA ASP A 57 3.28 -22.83 16.83
C ASP A 57 2.62 -22.11 18.02
N LEU A 58 2.45 -20.79 17.95
CA LEU A 58 1.74 -20.01 18.96
C LEU A 58 0.29 -20.48 19.12
N VAL A 59 -0.41 -20.75 18.02
CA VAL A 59 -1.79 -21.24 18.07
C VAL A 59 -1.87 -22.64 18.65
N HIS A 60 -0.96 -23.54 18.26
CA HIS A 60 -1.03 -24.95 18.66
C HIS A 60 -0.49 -25.19 20.06
N ASN A 61 0.59 -24.53 20.44
CA ASN A 61 1.32 -24.85 21.68
C ASN A 61 1.01 -23.91 22.84
N ASN A 62 0.56 -22.67 22.57
CA ASN A 62 0.35 -21.64 23.59
C ASN A 62 -1.11 -21.18 23.70
N GLN A 63 -2.06 -21.89 23.13
CA GLN A 63 -3.47 -21.49 23.08
C GLN A 63 -4.06 -21.16 24.47
N HIS A 64 -3.62 -21.85 25.51
CA HIS A 64 -4.11 -21.65 26.88
C HIS A 64 -3.48 -20.45 27.61
N GLU A 65 -2.39 -19.90 27.07
CA GLU A 65 -1.65 -18.79 27.66
C GLU A 65 -1.97 -17.46 26.97
N LEU A 66 -2.55 -17.53 25.77
CA LEU A 66 -2.83 -16.34 24.95
C LEU A 66 -4.00 -15.54 25.51
N SER A 67 -3.79 -14.24 25.74
CA SER A 67 -4.93 -13.36 25.95
C SER A 67 -5.78 -13.24 24.67
N ASP A 68 -7.06 -12.89 24.82
CA ASP A 68 -7.98 -12.66 23.68
C ASP A 68 -7.44 -11.67 22.66
N TYR A 69 -6.70 -10.66 23.12
CA TYR A 69 -6.04 -9.68 22.27
C TYR A 69 -5.00 -10.33 21.36
N TYR A 70 -4.07 -11.11 21.92
CA TYR A 70 -3.04 -11.79 21.14
C TYR A 70 -3.61 -12.88 20.24
N ALA A 71 -4.63 -13.61 20.70
CA ALA A 71 -5.32 -14.59 19.86
C ALA A 71 -5.91 -13.96 18.61
N ARG A 72 -6.54 -12.78 18.73
CA ARG A 72 -7.06 -12.00 17.57
C ARG A 72 -5.94 -11.53 16.65
N LEU A 73 -4.85 -10.97 17.20
CA LEU A 73 -3.70 -10.52 16.40
C LEU A 73 -3.04 -11.67 15.65
N ILE A 74 -2.85 -12.82 16.29
CA ILE A 74 -2.28 -14.02 15.67
C ILE A 74 -3.16 -14.50 14.52
N ASN A 75 -4.47 -14.58 14.74
CA ASN A 75 -5.41 -14.98 13.69
C ASN A 75 -5.42 -14.00 12.52
N LYS A 76 -5.34 -12.69 12.78
CA LYS A 76 -5.21 -11.67 11.75
C LYS A 76 -3.92 -11.88 10.94
N ASN A 77 -2.78 -12.06 11.59
CA ASN A 77 -1.51 -12.30 10.92
C ASN A 77 -1.51 -13.60 10.11
N ILE A 78 -2.04 -14.69 10.64
CA ILE A 78 -2.14 -15.96 9.90
C ILE A 78 -2.99 -15.79 8.65
N LYS A 79 -4.13 -15.12 8.72
CA LYS A 79 -4.97 -14.84 7.56
C LYS A 79 -4.22 -14.02 6.52
N GLN A 80 -3.50 -12.97 6.93
CA GLN A 80 -2.65 -12.19 6.03
C GLN A 80 -1.56 -13.04 5.38
N LEU A 81 -0.83 -13.82 6.17
CA LEU A 81 0.25 -14.69 5.69
C LEU A 81 -0.22 -15.79 4.71
N HIS A 82 -1.49 -16.16 4.75
CA HIS A 82 -2.09 -17.08 3.77
C HIS A 82 -2.61 -16.39 2.52
N ARG A 83 -3.07 -15.14 2.64
CA ARG A 83 -3.59 -14.35 1.52
C ARG A 83 -2.48 -13.67 0.71
N TYR A 84 -1.46 -13.14 1.40
CA TYR A 84 -0.41 -12.37 0.77
C TYR A 84 0.90 -13.15 0.79
N PRO A 85 1.59 -13.26 -0.33
CA PRO A 85 2.96 -13.72 -0.33
C PRO A 85 3.80 -12.77 0.51
N HIS A 86 4.88 -13.31 1.04
CA HIS A 86 5.86 -12.58 1.83
C HIS A 86 6.26 -11.27 1.14
N PRO A 87 6.46 -10.14 1.85
CA PRO A 87 6.82 -8.86 1.26
C PRO A 87 8.13 -8.86 0.45
N HIS A 88 8.92 -9.92 0.52
CA HIS A 88 10.06 -10.16 -0.35
C HIS A 88 9.75 -11.00 -1.61
N PHE A 89 8.53 -11.44 -1.81
CA PHE A 89 8.11 -11.93 -3.12
C PHE A 89 7.78 -10.73 -4.01
N LYS A 90 8.34 -10.72 -5.21
CA LYS A 90 8.24 -9.60 -6.15
C LYS A 90 6.81 -9.22 -6.53
N TYR A 91 5.84 -10.10 -6.31
CA TYR A 91 4.44 -9.90 -6.68
C TYR A 91 3.55 -10.99 -6.08
N THR A 92 2.28 -10.68 -5.93
CA THR A 92 1.27 -11.67 -5.61
C THR A 92 0.99 -12.52 -6.86
N THR A 93 1.27 -13.82 -6.79
CA THR A 93 0.81 -14.76 -7.82
C THR A 93 -0.68 -15.04 -7.61
N LEU A 94 -1.52 -14.13 -8.04
CA LEU A 94 -2.95 -14.33 -8.03
C LEU A 94 -3.40 -14.72 -9.43
N ASP A 95 -4.35 -15.62 -9.50
CA ASP A 95 -5.01 -15.93 -10.77
C ASP A 95 -5.92 -14.77 -11.18
N HIS A 96 -5.34 -13.76 -11.82
CA HIS A 96 -6.07 -12.62 -12.35
C HIS A 96 -7.04 -12.99 -13.48
N SER A 97 -7.17 -14.28 -13.86
CA SER A 97 -8.23 -14.73 -14.76
C SER A 97 -9.62 -14.43 -14.18
N ASN A 98 -9.71 -14.32 -12.86
CA ASN A 98 -10.92 -14.06 -12.09
C ASN A 98 -11.14 -12.58 -11.76
N LEU A 99 -10.37 -11.65 -12.33
CA LEU A 99 -10.63 -10.22 -12.14
C LEU A 99 -12.09 -9.88 -12.35
N LYS A 100 -12.73 -9.29 -11.35
CA LYS A 100 -14.11 -8.78 -11.44
C LYS A 100 -14.21 -7.69 -12.51
N TYR A 101 -13.22 -6.80 -12.53
CA TYR A 101 -13.17 -5.66 -13.44
C TYR A 101 -12.12 -5.90 -14.54
N LYS A 102 -12.55 -6.54 -15.62
CA LYS A 102 -11.67 -6.86 -16.75
C LYS A 102 -11.40 -5.64 -17.60
N PHE A 103 -10.17 -5.51 -18.08
CA PHE A 103 -9.71 -4.49 -18.99
C PHE A 103 -8.95 -5.13 -20.17
N LYS A 104 -8.65 -4.34 -21.18
CA LYS A 104 -7.90 -4.82 -22.34
C LYS A 104 -6.53 -5.39 -21.90
N ASP A 105 -6.21 -6.58 -22.38
CA ASP A 105 -5.01 -7.32 -22.05
C ASP A 105 -4.91 -7.81 -20.58
N SER A 106 -5.98 -7.69 -19.76
CA SER A 106 -5.99 -8.15 -18.36
C SER A 106 -5.58 -9.62 -18.18
N LYS A 107 -5.87 -10.47 -19.18
CA LYS A 107 -5.49 -11.89 -19.18
C LYS A 107 -3.97 -12.12 -19.22
N LEU A 108 -3.19 -11.12 -19.63
CA LEU A 108 -1.73 -11.18 -19.69
C LEU A 108 -1.08 -10.80 -18.36
N VAL A 109 -1.83 -10.18 -17.47
CA VAL A 109 -1.37 -9.81 -16.13
C VAL A 109 -1.52 -11.03 -15.23
N LYS A 110 -0.40 -11.56 -14.75
CA LYS A 110 -0.37 -12.72 -13.84
C LYS A 110 -0.17 -12.34 -12.37
N SER A 111 0.12 -11.09 -12.12
CA SER A 111 0.44 -10.57 -10.78
C SER A 111 0.35 -9.06 -10.77
N ASN A 112 0.00 -8.49 -9.64
CA ASN A 112 0.14 -7.07 -9.35
C ASN A 112 1.33 -6.82 -8.44
N TYR A 113 1.77 -5.58 -8.36
CA TYR A 113 2.90 -5.15 -7.53
C TYR A 113 2.45 -4.28 -6.36
N SER A 114 1.32 -3.60 -6.51
CA SER A 114 0.82 -2.65 -5.51
C SER A 114 0.25 -3.34 -4.26
N GLN A 115 0.26 -2.62 -3.15
CA GLN A 115 -0.18 -3.13 -1.85
C GLN A 115 -1.69 -3.38 -1.80
N THR A 116 -2.47 -2.50 -2.41
CA THR A 116 -3.94 -2.53 -2.38
C THR A 116 -4.56 -2.53 -3.78
N TYR A 117 -3.91 -3.17 -4.77
CA TYR A 117 -4.42 -3.26 -6.15
C TYR A 117 -4.59 -1.93 -6.87
N GLN A 118 -3.86 -0.89 -6.47
CA GLN A 118 -3.90 0.42 -7.11
C GLN A 118 -3.55 0.33 -8.60
N ASP A 119 -2.50 -0.40 -8.95
CA ASP A 119 -2.09 -0.68 -10.34
C ASP A 119 -3.20 -1.34 -11.16
N MET A 120 -3.94 -2.28 -10.58
CA MET A 120 -5.06 -2.96 -11.22
C MET A 120 -6.27 -2.03 -11.37
N PHE A 121 -6.55 -1.19 -10.35
CA PHE A 121 -7.62 -0.18 -10.45
C PHE A 121 -7.34 0.82 -11.56
N VAL A 122 -6.11 1.35 -11.63
CA VAL A 122 -5.69 2.28 -12.70
C VAL A 122 -5.89 1.65 -14.08
N LEU A 123 -5.47 0.39 -14.25
CA LEU A 123 -5.66 -0.32 -15.52
C LEU A 123 -7.12 -0.60 -15.82
N ALA A 124 -7.95 -0.91 -14.82
CA ALA A 124 -9.39 -1.10 -15.02
C ALA A 124 -10.08 0.21 -15.41
N ALA A 125 -9.78 1.31 -14.71
CA ALA A 125 -10.35 2.63 -14.97
C ALA A 125 -10.00 3.18 -16.36
N LEU A 126 -8.78 2.86 -16.86
CA LEU A 126 -8.26 3.30 -18.15
C LEU A 126 -8.26 2.21 -19.23
N ASN A 127 -9.03 1.13 -19.01
CA ASN A 127 -9.21 0.02 -19.95
C ASN A 127 -7.89 -0.53 -20.51
N GLY A 128 -6.90 -0.78 -19.63
CA GLY A 128 -5.61 -1.35 -20.00
C GLY A 128 -4.75 -0.42 -20.87
N LYS A 129 -4.83 0.89 -20.63
CA LYS A 129 -4.08 1.91 -21.38
C LYS A 129 -2.59 1.57 -21.42
N LYS A 130 -2.02 1.59 -22.62
CA LYS A 130 -0.57 1.48 -22.86
C LYS A 130 0.04 2.87 -23.05
N ASN A 131 1.33 2.98 -22.70
CA ASN A 131 2.12 4.22 -22.84
C ASN A 131 1.46 5.42 -22.15
N GLY A 132 0.87 5.17 -20.98
CA GLY A 132 0.34 6.22 -20.13
C GLY A 132 1.44 6.96 -19.38
N THR A 133 1.03 7.95 -18.60
CA THR A 133 1.93 8.79 -17.81
C THR A 133 1.52 8.82 -16.34
N TYR A 134 2.51 8.86 -15.43
CA TYR A 134 2.24 8.92 -14.00
C TYR A 134 3.14 9.91 -13.24
N LEU A 135 2.61 10.44 -12.15
CA LEU A 135 3.35 11.10 -11.08
C LEU A 135 3.13 10.31 -9.80
N GLU A 136 4.20 9.79 -9.21
CA GLU A 136 4.18 8.97 -7.99
C GLU A 136 4.92 9.71 -6.88
N ILE A 137 4.26 9.93 -5.74
CA ILE A 137 4.82 10.69 -4.62
C ILE A 137 4.75 9.81 -3.37
N GLY A 138 5.94 9.48 -2.83
CA GLY A 138 6.13 8.42 -1.87
C GLY A 138 6.30 7.08 -2.60
N ALA A 139 7.42 6.91 -3.33
CA ALA A 139 7.61 5.72 -4.16
C ALA A 139 8.03 4.48 -3.37
N SER A 140 8.67 4.65 -2.20
CA SER A 140 9.15 3.58 -1.35
C SER A 140 9.95 2.50 -2.12
N ASP A 141 9.76 1.21 -1.83
CA ASP A 141 10.43 0.13 -2.55
C ASP A 141 9.98 0.09 -4.03
N PRO A 142 10.92 -0.02 -4.99
CA PRO A 142 10.61 0.07 -6.42
C PRO A 142 9.85 -1.12 -7.01
N GLU A 143 9.76 -2.23 -6.29
CA GLU A 143 9.13 -3.47 -6.75
C GLU A 143 8.01 -3.96 -5.82
N TYR A 144 8.18 -3.80 -4.49
CA TYR A 144 7.24 -4.34 -3.50
C TYR A 144 6.27 -3.27 -3.00
N GLY A 145 4.99 -3.56 -3.08
CA GLY A 145 3.97 -2.59 -2.73
C GLY A 145 3.93 -1.37 -3.67
N ASN A 146 4.64 -1.43 -4.81
CA ASN A 146 4.81 -0.28 -5.69
C ASN A 146 3.64 -0.14 -6.68
N ASN A 147 3.09 1.06 -6.74
CA ASN A 147 1.86 1.35 -7.49
C ASN A 147 2.06 1.55 -9.00
N THR A 148 3.30 1.74 -9.44
CA THR A 148 3.61 2.08 -10.84
C THR A 148 4.48 1.05 -11.56
N MET A 149 5.03 0.07 -10.84
CA MET A 149 5.91 -0.96 -11.42
C MET A 149 5.21 -1.77 -12.52
N LEU A 150 4.00 -2.27 -12.28
CA LEU A 150 3.22 -3.00 -13.28
C LEU A 150 2.95 -2.14 -14.53
N LEU A 151 2.62 -0.87 -14.31
CA LEU A 151 2.32 0.09 -15.38
C LEU A 151 3.54 0.32 -16.26
N GLU A 152 4.71 0.51 -15.66
CA GLU A 152 5.97 0.68 -16.37
C GLU A 152 6.37 -0.61 -17.11
N GLU A 153 6.43 -1.75 -16.39
CA GLU A 153 7.00 -2.99 -16.92
C GLU A 153 6.16 -3.62 -18.03
N LYS A 154 4.83 -3.67 -17.84
CA LYS A 154 3.94 -4.42 -18.73
C LYS A 154 3.15 -3.55 -19.69
N PHE A 155 2.92 -2.29 -19.33
CA PHE A 155 2.08 -1.38 -20.13
C PHE A 155 2.87 -0.22 -20.74
N GLY A 156 4.18 -0.13 -20.49
CA GLY A 156 5.08 0.83 -21.13
C GLY A 156 4.86 2.27 -20.66
N TRP A 157 4.34 2.46 -19.45
CA TRP A 157 4.10 3.79 -18.91
C TRP A 157 5.41 4.53 -18.60
N THR A 158 5.37 5.83 -18.74
CA THR A 158 6.47 6.72 -18.38
C THR A 158 6.02 7.68 -17.28
N GLY A 159 6.94 8.07 -16.42
CA GLY A 159 6.55 8.92 -15.29
C GLY A 159 7.72 9.47 -14.51
N MET A 160 7.38 10.07 -13.40
CA MET A 160 8.33 10.61 -12.42
C MET A 160 7.89 10.17 -11.04
N SER A 161 8.83 9.61 -10.28
CA SER A 161 8.63 9.25 -8.88
C SER A 161 9.37 10.22 -7.96
N VAL A 162 8.89 10.37 -6.73
CA VAL A 162 9.52 11.17 -5.66
C VAL A 162 9.67 10.30 -4.43
N GLU A 163 10.87 10.32 -3.83
CA GLU A 163 11.18 9.58 -2.62
C GLU A 163 12.17 10.35 -1.74
N ILE A 164 11.98 10.31 -0.44
CA ILE A 164 12.86 11.00 0.53
C ILE A 164 14.03 10.11 1.01
N LEU A 165 13.86 8.80 0.96
CA LEU A 165 14.84 7.84 1.45
C LEU A 165 15.88 7.52 0.36
N GLU A 166 17.11 7.96 0.56
CA GLU A 166 18.20 7.78 -0.40
C GLU A 166 18.42 6.32 -0.78
N HIS A 167 18.33 5.40 0.18
CA HIS A 167 18.54 3.97 -0.09
C HIS A 167 17.44 3.37 -0.98
N GLU A 168 16.19 3.84 -0.89
CA GLU A 168 15.10 3.42 -1.80
C GLU A 168 15.31 4.02 -3.19
N VAL A 169 15.74 5.28 -3.28
CA VAL A 169 16.09 5.92 -4.57
C VAL A 169 17.22 5.15 -5.27
N GLU A 170 18.24 4.71 -4.53
CA GLU A 170 19.34 3.91 -5.09
C GLU A 170 18.90 2.50 -5.56
N LYS A 171 17.95 1.88 -4.87
CA LYS A 171 17.29 0.65 -5.35
C LYS A 171 16.49 0.91 -6.63
N PHE A 172 15.67 1.97 -6.61
CA PHE A 172 14.82 2.35 -7.72
C PHE A 172 15.63 2.51 -9.02
N LYS A 173 16.72 3.26 -8.98
CA LYS A 173 17.61 3.47 -10.13
C LYS A 173 18.22 2.19 -10.71
N LYS A 174 18.31 1.12 -9.92
CA LYS A 174 18.86 -0.17 -10.36
C LYS A 174 17.86 -1.03 -11.12
N VAL A 175 16.58 -0.89 -10.82
CA VAL A 175 15.53 -1.80 -11.34
C VAL A 175 14.51 -1.11 -12.23
N ARG A 176 14.32 0.21 -12.08
CA ARG A 176 13.35 1.00 -12.84
C ARG A 176 14.02 1.82 -13.94
N LYS A 177 13.28 2.08 -15.01
CA LYS A 177 13.76 2.87 -16.16
C LYS A 177 13.34 4.34 -16.07
N ASN A 178 12.20 4.59 -15.43
CA ASN A 178 11.68 5.94 -15.26
C ASN A 178 12.49 6.69 -14.19
N PRO A 179 12.57 8.02 -14.29
CA PRO A 179 13.33 8.83 -13.34
C PRO A 179 12.65 8.90 -11.96
N ILE A 180 13.49 9.07 -10.93
CA ILE A 180 13.09 9.32 -9.56
C ILE A 180 13.81 10.55 -9.02
N HIS A 181 13.10 11.38 -8.28
CA HIS A 181 13.63 12.54 -7.56
C HIS A 181 13.85 12.20 -6.08
N LEU A 182 15.10 12.34 -5.62
CA LEU A 182 15.41 12.28 -4.19
C LEU A 182 15.10 13.62 -3.55
N GLY A 183 14.14 13.68 -2.65
CA GLY A 183 13.81 14.91 -1.95
C GLY A 183 12.53 14.85 -1.11
N ASP A 184 12.42 15.83 -0.22
CA ASP A 184 11.24 16.06 0.60
C ASP A 184 10.08 16.57 -0.29
N ALA A 185 9.07 15.75 -0.46
CA ALA A 185 7.90 16.04 -1.29
C ALA A 185 7.15 17.31 -0.86
N THR A 186 7.19 17.68 0.43
CA THR A 186 6.57 18.91 0.94
C THR A 186 7.25 20.19 0.47
N LYS A 187 8.50 20.11 -0.02
CA LYS A 187 9.33 21.25 -0.47
C LYS A 187 9.36 21.42 -1.98
N ILE A 188 8.69 20.54 -2.72
CA ILE A 188 8.68 20.58 -4.17
C ILE A 188 7.73 21.69 -4.65
N ASN A 189 8.20 22.49 -5.61
CA ASN A 189 7.33 23.33 -6.41
C ASN A 189 6.74 22.48 -7.55
N TYR A 190 5.55 21.90 -7.34
CA TYR A 190 4.94 20.94 -8.26
C TYR A 190 4.61 21.53 -9.62
N TRP A 191 4.26 22.81 -9.71
CA TRP A 191 4.06 23.46 -11.01
C TRP A 191 5.32 23.39 -11.88
N ARG A 192 6.45 23.78 -11.29
CA ARG A 192 7.74 23.74 -12.00
C ARG A 192 8.19 22.31 -12.24
N PHE A 193 8.02 21.44 -11.27
CA PHE A 193 8.43 20.03 -11.31
C PHE A 193 7.72 19.28 -12.44
N ILE A 194 6.39 19.36 -12.52
CA ILE A 194 5.58 18.74 -13.57
C ILE A 194 5.93 19.31 -14.94
N LYS A 195 6.06 20.64 -15.04
CA LYS A 195 6.43 21.29 -16.29
C LYS A 195 7.82 20.87 -16.80
N MET A 196 8.81 20.76 -15.91
CA MET A 196 10.17 20.35 -16.28
C MET A 196 10.28 18.85 -16.60
N SER A 197 9.41 18.03 -16.04
CA SER A 197 9.32 16.60 -16.35
C SER A 197 8.68 16.33 -17.72
N GLY A 198 8.22 17.36 -18.43
CA GLY A 198 7.71 17.24 -19.79
C GLY A 198 6.28 16.66 -19.88
N PHE A 199 5.56 16.62 -18.79
CA PHE A 199 4.17 16.13 -18.77
C PHE A 199 3.25 17.02 -19.62
N SER A 200 2.28 16.39 -20.27
CA SER A 200 1.14 17.08 -20.87
C SER A 200 0.23 17.65 -19.79
N LYS A 201 -0.76 18.47 -20.19
CA LYS A 201 -1.76 19.00 -19.25
C LYS A 201 -2.66 17.91 -18.63
N ASN A 202 -2.82 16.80 -19.32
CA ASN A 202 -3.53 15.63 -18.85
C ASN A 202 -2.53 14.50 -18.57
N ILE A 203 -2.46 14.07 -17.33
CA ILE A 203 -1.60 13.00 -16.83
C ILE A 203 -2.52 11.85 -16.46
N ASP A 204 -2.11 10.62 -16.73
CA ASP A 204 -3.02 9.48 -16.54
C ASP A 204 -3.18 9.06 -15.08
N TYR A 205 -2.12 9.16 -14.28
CA TYR A 205 -2.17 8.71 -12.90
C TYR A 205 -1.38 9.60 -11.95
N LEU A 206 -1.97 9.90 -10.80
CA LEU A 206 -1.32 10.49 -9.64
C LEU A 206 -1.46 9.53 -8.45
N GLN A 207 -0.33 9.12 -7.89
CA GLN A 207 -0.26 8.39 -6.65
C GLN A 207 0.24 9.32 -5.55
N LEU A 208 -0.47 9.36 -4.42
CA LEU A 208 -0.12 10.16 -3.24
C LEU A 208 -0.16 9.27 -2.00
N ASP A 209 1.02 9.03 -1.43
CA ASP A 209 1.22 8.16 -0.27
C ASP A 209 2.50 8.60 0.44
N CYS A 210 2.35 9.42 1.47
CA CYS A 210 3.46 9.91 2.30
C CYS A 210 3.04 9.95 3.76
N ASP A 211 3.80 9.30 4.61
CA ASP A 211 3.59 9.31 6.05
C ASP A 211 4.14 10.60 6.73
N PRO A 212 3.40 11.12 7.71
CA PRO A 212 2.04 10.77 8.13
C PRO A 212 0.96 11.39 7.22
N PRO A 213 -0.35 11.07 7.40
CA PRO A 213 -1.45 11.57 6.54
C PRO A 213 -1.52 13.09 6.38
N SER A 214 -1.02 13.83 7.38
CA SER A 214 -0.90 15.29 7.30
C SER A 214 0.06 15.75 6.20
N VAL A 215 1.11 14.99 5.94
CA VAL A 215 2.09 15.24 4.88
C VAL A 215 1.46 14.98 3.52
N THR A 216 0.78 13.84 3.35
CA THR A 216 0.05 13.53 2.11
C THR A 216 -0.96 14.61 1.78
N TYR A 217 -1.69 15.13 2.78
CA TYR A 217 -2.65 16.21 2.58
C TYR A 217 -1.98 17.56 2.24
N ASP A 218 -0.86 17.90 2.89
CA ASP A 218 -0.09 19.10 2.54
C ASP A 218 0.38 19.06 1.09
N ILE A 219 0.87 17.91 0.63
CA ILE A 219 1.29 17.69 -0.75
C ILE A 219 0.10 17.83 -1.70
N LEU A 220 -1.02 17.17 -1.40
CA LEU A 220 -2.24 17.24 -2.22
C LEU A 220 -2.62 18.69 -2.53
N THR A 221 -2.57 19.57 -1.51
CA THR A 221 -2.94 20.98 -1.68
C THR A 221 -1.94 21.81 -2.52
N LYS A 222 -0.74 21.30 -2.74
CA LYS A 222 0.32 21.93 -3.55
C LYS A 222 0.30 21.48 -5.01
N ILE A 223 -0.43 20.41 -5.33
CA ILE A 223 -0.59 19.96 -6.72
C ILE A 223 -1.37 21.02 -7.52
N PRO A 224 -0.86 21.46 -8.69
CA PRO A 224 -1.48 22.53 -9.47
C PRO A 224 -2.67 22.02 -10.32
N PHE A 225 -3.76 21.58 -9.67
CA PHE A 225 -4.94 21.02 -10.33
C PHE A 225 -5.66 21.98 -11.26
N ASP A 226 -5.44 23.28 -11.12
CA ASP A 226 -6.03 24.30 -12.02
C ASP A 226 -5.35 24.30 -13.39
N GLU A 227 -4.14 23.74 -13.49
CA GLU A 227 -3.37 23.67 -14.74
C GLU A 227 -3.19 22.24 -15.29
N TYR A 228 -3.15 21.26 -14.41
CA TYR A 228 -2.93 19.85 -14.74
C TYR A 228 -4.09 19.00 -14.21
N LYS A 229 -4.57 18.08 -15.05
CA LYS A 229 -5.59 17.12 -14.68
C LYS A 229 -4.98 15.72 -14.65
N PHE A 230 -5.40 14.91 -13.69
CA PHE A 230 -5.02 13.50 -13.58
C PHE A 230 -6.25 12.65 -13.85
N ALA A 231 -6.13 11.66 -14.73
CA ALA A 231 -7.28 10.81 -15.05
C ALA A 231 -7.70 9.97 -13.85
N VAL A 232 -6.72 9.40 -13.15
CA VAL A 232 -6.91 8.58 -11.93
C VAL A 232 -6.03 9.12 -10.81
N ILE A 233 -6.54 9.12 -9.59
CA ILE A 233 -5.79 9.41 -8.37
C ILE A 233 -6.04 8.31 -7.37
N THR A 234 -4.99 7.76 -6.74
CA THR A 234 -5.05 6.99 -5.50
C THR A 234 -4.49 7.85 -4.39
N TYR A 235 -5.26 8.02 -3.33
CA TYR A 235 -4.93 8.92 -2.24
C TYR A 235 -5.00 8.18 -0.91
N GLU A 236 -3.82 7.99 -0.31
CA GLU A 236 -3.70 7.41 1.01
C GLU A 236 -4.01 8.44 2.10
N HIS A 237 -4.94 8.08 2.98
CA HIS A 237 -5.38 8.93 4.09
C HIS A 237 -5.21 8.31 5.47
N ASP A 238 -4.86 7.04 5.55
CA ASP A 238 -4.60 6.29 6.80
C ASP A 238 -5.62 6.54 7.90
N HIS A 239 -6.89 6.62 7.54
CA HIS A 239 -7.95 6.95 8.50
C HIS A 239 -7.99 5.96 9.68
N TYR A 240 -7.56 4.73 9.47
CA TYR A 240 -7.47 3.72 10.52
C TYR A 240 -6.43 4.05 11.61
N ALA A 241 -5.41 4.83 11.28
CA ALA A 241 -4.33 5.19 12.21
C ALA A 241 -4.74 6.38 13.11
N ASP A 242 -5.54 7.30 12.59
CA ASP A 242 -6.06 8.44 13.32
C ASP A 242 -7.42 8.88 12.78
N GLU A 243 -8.48 8.27 13.30
CA GLU A 243 -9.87 8.59 12.93
C GLU A 243 -10.26 10.03 13.31
N THR A 244 -9.52 10.66 14.23
CA THR A 244 -9.79 12.03 14.69
C THR A 244 -9.17 13.10 13.80
N SER A 245 -8.19 12.75 12.97
CA SER A 245 -7.40 13.69 12.15
C SER A 245 -8.19 14.43 11.08
N SER A 246 -9.31 13.83 10.65
CA SER A 246 -10.17 14.37 9.57
C SER A 246 -9.48 14.54 8.18
N TYR A 247 -8.27 14.01 7.96
CA TYR A 247 -7.57 14.17 6.68
C TYR A 247 -8.29 13.47 5.53
N ARG A 248 -8.93 12.32 5.78
CA ARG A 248 -9.82 11.68 4.81
C ARG A 248 -10.91 12.64 4.32
N ASP A 249 -11.65 13.23 5.24
CA ASP A 249 -12.76 14.12 4.90
C ASP A 249 -12.31 15.44 4.26
N LYS A 250 -11.12 15.93 4.67
CA LYS A 250 -10.51 17.12 4.06
C LYS A 250 -10.09 16.85 2.62
N SER A 251 -9.44 15.70 2.37
CA SER A 251 -9.01 15.32 1.02
C SER A 251 -10.21 15.09 0.09
N ARG A 252 -11.28 14.46 0.58
CA ARG A 252 -12.53 14.29 -0.16
C ARG A 252 -13.10 15.63 -0.61
N LYS A 253 -13.32 16.56 0.32
CA LYS A 253 -13.81 17.92 0.01
C LYS A 253 -12.90 18.68 -0.96
N TYR A 254 -11.58 18.52 -0.79
CA TYR A 254 -10.61 19.19 -1.65
C TYR A 254 -10.65 18.66 -3.07
N LEU A 255 -10.58 17.34 -3.27
CA LEU A 255 -10.62 16.72 -4.59
C LEU A 255 -11.96 16.95 -5.32
N GLU A 256 -13.08 16.89 -4.59
CA GLU A 256 -14.40 17.27 -5.15
C GLU A 256 -14.41 18.72 -5.62
N SER A 257 -13.83 19.65 -4.85
CA SER A 257 -13.71 21.08 -5.24
C SER A 257 -12.86 21.29 -6.49
N LYS A 258 -11.98 20.34 -6.83
CA LYS A 258 -11.16 20.32 -8.05
C LYS A 258 -11.81 19.55 -9.21
N GLY A 259 -13.04 19.10 -9.03
CA GLY A 259 -13.83 18.43 -10.08
C GLY A 259 -13.59 16.93 -10.20
N TYR A 260 -12.91 16.33 -9.23
CA TYR A 260 -12.73 14.88 -9.18
C TYR A 260 -13.95 14.17 -8.60
N LYS A 261 -14.18 12.96 -9.06
CA LYS A 261 -15.24 12.06 -8.58
C LYS A 261 -14.61 10.93 -7.78
N LEU A 262 -15.07 10.74 -6.54
CA LEU A 262 -14.77 9.54 -5.77
C LEU A 262 -15.37 8.32 -6.50
N VAL A 263 -14.59 7.26 -6.61
CA VAL A 263 -15.02 6.01 -7.26
C VAL A 263 -15.12 4.89 -6.24
N VAL A 264 -14.09 4.72 -5.43
CA VAL A 264 -14.09 3.71 -4.37
C VAL A 264 -13.61 4.36 -3.09
N SER A 265 -14.41 4.24 -2.03
CA SER A 265 -14.10 4.75 -0.71
C SER A 265 -13.51 3.66 0.18
N ASN A 266 -12.64 4.06 1.11
CA ASN A 266 -12.17 3.24 2.21
C ASN A 266 -11.55 1.89 1.77
N ILE A 267 -10.73 1.90 0.75
CA ILE A 267 -9.94 0.73 0.34
C ILE A 267 -8.95 0.37 1.46
N SER A 268 -8.72 -0.91 1.62
CA SER A 268 -7.89 -1.47 2.69
C SER A 268 -7.04 -2.65 2.19
N PRO A 269 -5.81 -2.79 2.69
CA PRO A 269 -5.04 -4.02 2.51
C PRO A 269 -5.59 -5.20 3.34
N ASP A 270 -6.48 -4.91 4.29
CA ASP A 270 -7.14 -5.89 5.15
C ASP A 270 -8.64 -5.60 5.27
N ASP A 271 -9.36 -6.26 6.18
CA ASP A 271 -10.81 -6.10 6.31
C ASP A 271 -11.22 -4.91 7.22
N ASN A 272 -10.26 -4.22 7.88
CA ASN A 272 -10.58 -3.35 9.01
C ASN A 272 -9.86 -1.99 9.02
N SER A 273 -8.96 -1.74 8.08
CA SER A 273 -8.11 -0.55 8.08
C SER A 273 -8.42 0.33 6.88
N PRO A 274 -9.39 1.27 6.97
CA PRO A 274 -9.66 2.20 5.87
C PRO A 274 -8.40 3.03 5.59
N PHE A 275 -7.77 2.74 4.46
CA PHE A 275 -6.41 3.11 4.13
C PHE A 275 -6.38 4.21 3.08
N GLU A 276 -7.09 4.03 1.95
CA GLU A 276 -7.07 5.00 0.85
C GLU A 276 -8.42 5.11 0.12
N ASP A 277 -8.56 6.16 -0.66
CA ASP A 277 -9.66 6.44 -1.58
C ASP A 277 -9.17 6.49 -3.03
N TRP A 278 -10.01 6.02 -3.97
CA TRP A 278 -9.72 6.03 -5.40
C TRP A 278 -10.62 7.01 -6.16
N TRP A 279 -9.99 7.83 -6.98
CA TRP A 279 -10.61 8.98 -7.63
C TRP A 279 -10.37 9.02 -9.13
N VAL A 280 -11.26 9.68 -9.87
CA VAL A 280 -11.08 9.96 -11.29
C VAL A 280 -11.48 11.38 -11.65
N HIS A 281 -10.89 11.90 -12.74
CA HIS A 281 -11.39 13.12 -13.36
C HIS A 281 -12.39 12.74 -14.46
N PRO A 282 -13.68 13.18 -14.37
CA PRO A 282 -14.75 12.73 -15.30
C PRO A 282 -14.46 12.99 -16.78
N ASP A 283 -13.74 14.09 -17.10
CA ASP A 283 -13.41 14.45 -18.48
C ASP A 283 -12.35 13.54 -19.12
N LEU A 284 -11.66 12.70 -18.34
CA LEU A 284 -10.48 11.94 -18.79
C LEU A 284 -10.69 10.42 -18.78
N VAL A 285 -11.87 9.96 -18.39
CA VAL A 285 -12.22 8.54 -18.25
C VAL A 285 -13.53 8.22 -18.94
N ASP A 286 -13.74 6.94 -19.23
CA ASP A 286 -15.05 6.45 -19.68
C ASP A 286 -15.98 6.27 -18.47
N LEU A 287 -17.02 7.09 -18.38
CA LEU A 287 -17.94 7.10 -17.24
C LEU A 287 -18.73 5.78 -17.10
N ASP A 288 -19.01 5.07 -18.19
CA ASP A 288 -19.68 3.77 -18.12
C ASP A 288 -18.79 2.72 -17.45
N THR A 289 -17.50 2.75 -17.73
CA THR A 289 -16.49 1.92 -17.05
C THR A 289 -16.40 2.30 -15.58
N ILE A 290 -16.32 3.59 -15.26
CA ILE A 290 -16.20 4.07 -13.88
C ILE A 290 -17.45 3.74 -13.05
N ASN A 291 -18.63 3.85 -13.60
CA ASN A 291 -19.87 3.49 -12.88
C ASN A 291 -19.90 2.01 -12.48
N LYS A 292 -19.30 1.12 -13.27
CA LYS A 292 -19.15 -0.31 -12.92
C LYS A 292 -18.16 -0.54 -11.81
N LEU A 293 -17.13 0.32 -11.73
CA LEU A 293 -16.09 0.29 -10.68
C LEU A 293 -16.53 0.99 -9.40
N SER A 294 -17.65 1.71 -9.37
CA SER A 294 -17.99 2.58 -8.26
C SER A 294 -18.54 1.80 -7.07
N SER A 295 -17.99 2.10 -5.88
CA SER A 295 -18.49 1.63 -4.58
C SER A 295 -18.18 2.69 -3.53
N ILE A 296 -19.18 3.50 -3.18
CA ILE A 296 -19.04 4.64 -2.27
C ILE A 296 -20.01 4.43 -1.10
N ASP A 297 -19.45 4.15 0.04
CA ASP A 297 -20.14 3.98 1.31
C ASP A 297 -19.12 4.13 2.46
N GLU A 298 -19.53 3.95 3.70
CA GLU A 298 -18.64 4.01 4.87
C GLU A 298 -17.95 2.67 5.20
N GLU A 299 -18.27 1.60 4.49
CA GLU A 299 -17.67 0.30 4.74
C GLU A 299 -16.21 0.24 4.25
N THR A 300 -15.38 -0.45 5.03
CA THR A 300 -14.00 -0.77 4.64
C THR A 300 -14.00 -1.88 3.60
N LYS A 301 -13.31 -1.67 2.49
CA LYS A 301 -13.25 -2.62 1.38
C LYS A 301 -11.88 -3.25 1.27
N ASN A 302 -11.80 -4.55 1.52
CA ASN A 302 -10.60 -5.31 1.20
C ASN A 302 -10.32 -5.23 -0.31
N ALA A 303 -9.16 -4.69 -0.67
CA ALA A 303 -8.81 -4.42 -2.06
C ALA A 303 -8.79 -5.68 -2.94
N GLU A 304 -8.28 -6.81 -2.40
CA GLU A 304 -8.26 -8.08 -3.11
C GLU A 304 -9.67 -8.60 -3.37
N VAL A 305 -10.50 -8.63 -2.34
CA VAL A 305 -11.91 -9.05 -2.45
C VAL A 305 -12.66 -8.17 -3.45
N TYR A 306 -12.44 -6.87 -3.38
CA TYR A 306 -13.08 -5.90 -4.26
C TYR A 306 -12.67 -6.08 -5.72
N MET A 307 -11.37 -6.20 -6.01
CA MET A 307 -10.85 -6.29 -7.37
C MET A 307 -11.04 -7.67 -8.01
N LEU A 308 -11.01 -8.73 -7.21
CA LEU A 308 -11.18 -10.10 -7.69
C LEU A 308 -12.62 -10.61 -7.57
N GLY A 309 -13.50 -9.90 -6.88
CA GLY A 309 -14.89 -10.33 -6.68
C GLY A 309 -14.98 -11.60 -5.84
N LEU A 310 -14.08 -11.76 -4.89
CA LEU A 310 -14.11 -12.86 -3.94
C LEU A 310 -15.22 -12.60 -2.91
N SER A 311 -15.96 -13.64 -2.55
CA SER A 311 -17.01 -13.61 -1.52
C SER A 311 -16.53 -14.21 -0.21
#